data_7713c28b81da70a4b7ddf4012407a767
#
_entry.id   7713c28b81da70a4b7ddf4012407a767
#
_cell.length_a   1.000
_cell.length_b   1.000
_cell.length_c   1.000
_cell.angle_alpha   90.00
_cell.angle_beta   90.00
_cell.angle_gamma   90.00
#
_symmetry.space_group_name_H-M   'P 1'
#
loop_
_entity.id
_entity.type
_entity.pdbx_description
1 polymer ?
#
loop_
_entity_poly.entity_id
_entity_poly.type
_entity_poly.pdbx_seq_one_letter_code
_entity_poly.pdbx_strand_id
1 'polypeptide(L)'
;MATRTPLAVTGAQRRIGEHLATWRKLRQLTAAQVADRAGISRYTVMRLESGEGVSMENLLRVARALGVLDLVVSALDPYATDWGRLRSEEALPERVRPPRTGQAP
;
A
#
# COMPACT_ATOMS: atom_id res chain seq x y z
N MET A 1 21.39 -5.95 14.47
CA MET A 1 20.93 -4.90 15.30
C MET A 1 19.82 -4.12 14.64
N ALA A 2 18.78 -3.94 15.33
CA ALA A 2 17.63 -3.28 14.77
C ALA A 2 17.84 -1.78 14.69
N THR A 3 17.45 -1.18 13.62
CA THR A 3 17.54 0.24 13.45
C THR A 3 16.24 0.85 13.94
N ARG A 4 16.36 1.97 14.65
CA ARG A 4 15.19 2.67 15.12
C ARG A 4 14.36 3.12 13.92
N THR A 5 13.06 2.95 14.01
CA THR A 5 12.17 3.37 12.94
C THR A 5 12.07 4.90 12.90
N PRO A 6 12.31 5.51 11.74
CA PRO A 6 12.21 6.97 11.64
C PRO A 6 10.80 7.47 11.97
N LEU A 7 10.73 8.66 12.53
CA LEU A 7 9.45 9.27 12.89
C LEU A 7 8.53 9.45 11.69
N ALA A 8 9.10 9.71 10.51
CA ALA A 8 8.30 9.85 9.30
C ALA A 8 7.56 8.56 8.98
N VAL A 9 8.19 7.41 9.24
CA VAL A 9 7.58 6.11 8.97
C VAL A 9 6.48 5.81 9.99
N THR A 10 6.76 6.01 11.28
CA THR A 10 5.74 5.75 12.30
C THR A 10 4.58 6.71 12.16
N GLY A 11 4.84 7.95 11.76
CA GLY A 11 3.78 8.92 11.50
C GLY A 11 2.92 8.52 10.32
N ALA A 12 3.55 7.99 9.26
CA ALA A 12 2.81 7.52 8.10
C ALA A 12 1.95 6.30 8.47
N GLN A 13 2.49 5.38 9.27
CA GLN A 13 1.72 4.23 9.73
C GLN A 13 0.48 4.67 10.50
N ARG A 14 0.64 5.67 11.35
CA ARG A 14 -0.49 6.17 12.14
C ARG A 14 -1.55 6.81 11.24
N ARG A 15 -1.11 7.61 10.27
CA ARG A 15 -2.07 8.26 9.36
C ARG A 15 -2.78 7.26 8.48
N ILE A 16 -2.06 6.26 7.99
CA ILE A 16 -2.69 5.20 7.20
C ILE A 16 -3.72 4.46 8.02
N GLY A 17 -3.38 4.14 9.28
CA GLY A 17 -4.31 3.48 10.16
C GLY A 17 -5.58 4.29 10.39
N GLU A 18 -5.42 5.60 10.58
CA GLU A 18 -6.57 6.49 10.76
C GLU A 18 -7.43 6.56 9.51
N HIS A 19 -6.80 6.62 8.33
CA HIS A 19 -7.54 6.65 7.08
C HIS A 19 -8.33 5.37 6.87
N LEU A 20 -7.74 4.23 7.19
CA LEU A 20 -8.43 2.96 7.02
C LEU A 20 -9.60 2.83 8.02
N ALA A 21 -9.41 3.32 9.24
CA ALA A 21 -10.51 3.35 10.20
C ALA A 21 -11.65 4.23 9.69
N THR A 22 -11.32 5.34 9.07
CA THR A 22 -12.32 6.23 8.48
C THR A 22 -13.06 5.54 7.34
N TRP A 23 -12.33 4.87 6.44
CA TRP A 23 -12.97 4.12 5.36
C TRP A 23 -13.92 3.07 5.92
N ARG A 24 -13.49 2.37 6.97
CA ARG A 24 -14.34 1.36 7.60
C ARG A 24 -15.65 1.97 8.08
N LYS A 25 -15.54 3.12 8.76
CA LYS A 25 -16.74 3.78 9.28
C LYS A 25 -17.65 4.31 8.17
N LEU A 26 -17.04 4.84 7.11
CA LEU A 26 -17.80 5.28 5.96
C LEU A 26 -18.55 4.13 5.30
N ARG A 27 -17.98 2.92 5.34
CA ARG A 27 -18.64 1.73 4.82
C ARG A 27 -19.59 1.11 5.83
N GLN A 28 -19.71 1.70 7.02
CA GLN A 28 -20.59 1.21 8.08
C GLN A 28 -20.25 -0.20 8.51
N LEU A 29 -18.95 -0.48 8.64
CA LEU A 29 -18.47 -1.80 9.04
C LEU A 29 -17.80 -1.73 10.39
N THR A 30 -17.97 -2.80 11.18
CA THR A 30 -17.24 -2.95 12.42
C THR A 30 -15.86 -3.54 12.11
N ALA A 31 -14.95 -3.41 13.05
CA ALA A 31 -13.62 -4.01 12.90
C ALA A 31 -13.74 -5.53 12.72
N ALA A 32 -14.69 -6.16 13.43
CA ALA A 32 -14.91 -7.59 13.30
C ALA A 32 -15.35 -7.96 11.88
N GLN A 33 -16.23 -7.15 11.29
CA GLN A 33 -16.71 -7.41 9.94
C GLN A 33 -15.58 -7.25 8.90
N VAL A 34 -14.73 -6.24 9.08
CA VAL A 34 -13.59 -6.08 8.19
C VAL A 34 -12.63 -7.26 8.33
N ALA A 35 -12.37 -7.68 9.57
CA ALA A 35 -11.50 -8.82 9.82
C ALA A 35 -12.03 -10.07 9.12
N ASP A 36 -13.31 -10.31 9.24
CA ASP A 36 -13.95 -11.46 8.61
C ASP A 36 -13.81 -11.43 7.10
N ARG A 37 -14.10 -10.28 6.49
CA ARG A 37 -13.98 -10.13 5.05
C ARG A 37 -12.55 -10.21 4.55
N ALA A 38 -11.62 -9.72 5.36
CA ALA A 38 -10.21 -9.71 5.00
C ALA A 38 -9.52 -11.06 5.27
N GLY A 39 -10.17 -11.93 6.05
CA GLY A 39 -9.58 -13.20 6.40
C GLY A 39 -8.43 -13.08 7.39
N ILE A 40 -8.52 -12.13 8.30
CA ILE A 40 -7.51 -11.91 9.33
C ILE A 40 -8.20 -11.72 10.67
N SER A 41 -7.42 -11.68 11.75
CA SER A 41 -8.00 -11.51 13.06
C SER A 41 -8.45 -10.08 13.31
N ARG A 42 -9.43 -9.91 14.16
CA ARG A 42 -9.87 -8.60 14.58
C ARG A 42 -8.73 -7.83 15.23
N TYR A 43 -7.88 -8.53 15.97
CA TYR A 43 -6.73 -7.94 16.61
C TYR A 43 -5.80 -7.28 15.58
N THR A 44 -5.59 -7.96 14.44
CA THR A 44 -4.74 -7.41 13.38
C THR A 44 -5.36 -6.14 12.78
N VAL A 45 -6.67 -6.12 12.59
CA VAL A 45 -7.35 -4.92 12.11
C VAL A 45 -7.13 -3.77 13.09
N MET A 46 -7.27 -4.06 14.38
CA MET A 46 -7.11 -3.03 15.40
C MET A 46 -5.69 -2.51 15.48
N ARG A 47 -4.70 -3.39 15.30
CA ARG A 47 -3.30 -2.96 15.26
C ARG A 47 -3.05 -2.04 14.08
N LEU A 48 -3.60 -2.40 12.93
CA LEU A 48 -3.45 -1.59 11.73
C LEU A 48 -4.04 -0.20 11.95
N GLU A 49 -5.24 -0.14 12.49
CA GLU A 49 -5.91 1.14 12.69
C GLU A 49 -5.23 2.01 13.73
N SER A 50 -4.53 1.40 14.68
CA SER A 50 -3.79 2.18 15.66
C SER A 50 -2.38 2.55 15.19
N GLY A 51 -2.03 2.21 13.97
CA GLY A 51 -0.74 2.61 13.42
C GLY A 51 0.40 1.71 13.80
N GLU A 52 0.11 0.50 14.29
CA GLU A 52 1.17 -0.44 14.60
C GLU A 52 1.56 -1.19 13.34
N GLY A 53 2.72 -1.79 13.37
CA GLY A 53 3.22 -2.49 12.21
C GLY A 53 2.42 -3.74 11.89
N VAL A 54 2.10 -3.90 10.63
CA VAL A 54 1.46 -5.11 10.13
C VAL A 54 2.14 -5.46 8.82
N SER A 55 1.92 -6.68 8.34
CA SER A 55 2.50 -7.07 7.07
C SER A 55 1.81 -6.33 5.93
N MET A 56 2.52 -6.21 4.81
CA MET A 56 1.92 -5.61 3.63
C MET A 56 0.72 -6.43 3.17
N GLU A 57 0.82 -7.75 3.26
CA GLU A 57 -0.30 -8.59 2.87
C GLU A 57 -1.55 -8.26 3.68
N ASN A 58 -1.40 -8.10 4.99
CA ASN A 58 -2.55 -7.79 5.84
C ASN A 58 -3.12 -6.41 5.53
N LEU A 59 -2.26 -5.44 5.25
CA LEU A 59 -2.72 -4.13 4.83
C LEU A 59 -3.56 -4.24 3.56
N LEU A 60 -3.07 -4.97 2.57
CA LEU A 60 -3.78 -5.11 1.30
C LEU A 60 -5.07 -5.91 1.45
N ARG A 61 -5.10 -6.89 2.34
CA ARG A 61 -6.33 -7.62 2.62
C ARG A 61 -7.40 -6.70 3.19
N VAL A 62 -7.02 -5.80 4.09
CA VAL A 62 -7.96 -4.83 4.66
C VAL A 62 -8.39 -3.84 3.58
N ALA A 63 -7.45 -3.34 2.77
CA ALA A 63 -7.80 -2.41 1.70
C ALA A 63 -8.80 -3.03 0.73
N ARG A 64 -8.62 -4.31 0.42
CA ARG A 64 -9.55 -5.01 -0.46
C ARG A 64 -10.93 -5.12 0.19
N ALA A 65 -10.96 -5.48 1.47
CA ALA A 65 -12.23 -5.62 2.20
C ALA A 65 -12.98 -4.29 2.25
N LEU A 66 -12.25 -3.18 2.25
CA LEU A 66 -12.85 -1.84 2.29
C LEU A 66 -13.14 -1.28 0.90
N GLY A 67 -12.72 -1.98 -0.15
CA GLY A 67 -12.94 -1.51 -1.51
C GLY A 67 -11.98 -0.43 -1.96
N VAL A 68 -10.82 -0.32 -1.32
CA VAL A 68 -9.84 0.71 -1.64
C VAL A 68 -8.50 0.15 -2.09
N LEU A 69 -8.46 -1.11 -2.48
CA LEU A 69 -7.22 -1.73 -2.92
C LEU A 69 -6.62 -0.98 -4.11
N ASP A 70 -7.45 -0.61 -5.08
CA ASP A 70 -6.94 0.09 -6.26
C ASP A 70 -6.38 1.45 -5.92
N LEU A 71 -6.92 2.12 -4.91
CA LEU A 71 -6.36 3.39 -4.47
C LEU A 71 -4.95 3.20 -3.93
N VAL A 72 -4.74 2.12 -3.17
CA VAL A 72 -3.41 1.85 -2.62
C VAL A 72 -2.41 1.59 -3.74
N VAL A 73 -2.80 0.77 -4.70
CA VAL A 73 -1.92 0.44 -5.83
C VAL A 73 -1.62 1.69 -6.65
N SER A 74 -2.65 2.48 -6.93
CA SER A 74 -2.49 3.68 -7.74
C SER A 74 -1.65 4.75 -7.08
N ALA A 75 -1.65 4.79 -5.75
CA ALA A 75 -0.88 5.80 -5.04
C ALA A 75 0.61 5.69 -5.33
N LEU A 76 1.09 4.52 -5.68
CA LEU A 76 2.51 4.31 -5.95
C LEU A 76 2.83 4.25 -7.43
N ASP A 77 1.83 4.41 -8.27
CA ASP A 77 2.03 4.34 -9.71
C ASP A 77 2.76 5.59 -10.17
N PRO A 78 3.99 5.47 -10.71
CA PRO A 78 4.73 6.67 -11.13
C PRO A 78 4.03 7.42 -12.26
N TYR A 79 3.25 6.73 -13.07
CA TYR A 79 2.55 7.40 -14.16
C TYR A 79 1.36 8.20 -13.69
N ALA A 80 1.00 8.08 -12.42
CA ALA A 80 -0.03 8.92 -11.83
C ALA A 80 0.51 10.32 -11.47
N THR A 81 1.83 10.53 -11.61
CA THR A 81 2.45 11.81 -11.32
C THR A 81 3.10 12.36 -12.58
N ASP A 82 3.17 13.68 -12.69
CA ASP A 82 3.84 14.30 -13.83
C ASP A 82 5.31 13.96 -13.85
N TRP A 83 5.93 13.96 -12.68
CA TRP A 83 7.35 13.68 -12.58
C TRP A 83 7.67 12.28 -13.08
N GLY A 84 6.89 11.30 -12.68
CA GLY A 84 7.12 9.93 -13.10
C GLY A 84 6.92 9.74 -14.57
N ARG A 85 5.89 10.35 -15.13
CA ARG A 85 5.65 10.25 -16.57
C ARG A 85 6.80 10.85 -17.38
N LEU A 86 7.27 11.99 -16.94
CA LEU A 86 8.32 12.67 -17.63
C LEU A 86 9.60 11.85 -17.61
N ARG A 87 9.95 11.35 -16.43
CA ARG A 87 11.19 10.61 -16.30
C ARG A 87 11.18 9.27 -16.99
N SER A 88 10.02 8.67 -17.12
CA SER A 88 9.94 7.35 -17.70
C SER A 88 10.39 7.35 -19.17
N GLU A 89 10.17 8.42 -19.87
CA GLU A 89 10.58 8.50 -21.26
C GLU A 89 12.08 8.59 -21.41
N GLU A 90 12.74 9.14 -20.40
CA GLU A 90 14.18 9.28 -20.48
C GLU A 90 14.93 8.10 -19.92
N ALA A 91 14.40 7.52 -18.87
CA ALA A 91 15.22 6.66 -18.05
C ALA A 91 14.92 5.21 -18.06
N LEU A 92 13.72 4.80 -18.35
CA LEU A 92 13.40 3.42 -18.17
C LEU A 92 13.65 2.48 -19.28
N PRO A 93 13.01 2.65 -20.35
CA PRO A 93 12.89 1.55 -21.28
C PRO A 93 14.18 0.94 -21.74
N GLU A 94 15.07 1.69 -22.16
CA GLU A 94 16.23 1.12 -22.76
C GLU A 94 17.22 0.62 -21.79
N ARG A 95 17.28 1.24 -20.63
CA ARG A 95 18.30 0.84 -19.75
C ARG A 95 18.05 -0.39 -19.03
N VAL A 96 16.85 -0.65 -18.72
CA VAL A 96 16.51 -1.82 -17.96
C VAL A 96 16.41 -3.02 -18.84
N ARG A 97 16.03 -2.83 -20.09
CA ARG A 97 15.82 -3.96 -20.94
C ARG A 97 17.14 -4.51 -21.39
N PRO A 98 17.36 -5.77 -21.25
CA PRO A 98 18.60 -6.38 -21.71
C PRO A 98 18.68 -6.27 -23.20
N PRO A 99 19.86 -6.18 -23.71
CA PRO A 99 20.04 -6.17 -25.12
C PRO A 99 19.55 -7.44 -25.71
N ARG A 100 18.94 -7.38 -26.75
CA ARG A 100 18.40 -8.52 -27.34
C ARG A 100 19.34 -9.19 -28.09
N THR A 101 20.32 -9.44 -27.62
CA THR A 101 21.24 -10.09 -28.30
C THR A 101 20.73 -10.88 -29.24
N GLY A 102 20.97 -10.66 -30.09
CA GLY A 102 20.58 -11.38 -30.97
C GLY A 102 19.27 -11.48 -31.09
N GLN A 103 18.74 -11.04 -30.63
CA GLN A 103 17.52 -11.18 -30.67
C GLN A 103 17.06 -10.30 -31.26
N ALA A 104 17.53 -9.99 -31.39
CA ALA A 104 17.40 -9.58 -31.72
C ALA A 104 16.99 -9.57 -32.06
N PRO A 105 16.84 -9.47 -32.52
CA PRO A 105 16.42 -9.50 -32.59
C PRO A 105 15.67 -9.56 -32.67
#